data_56b3527d79c839d8acd2ace7a657fccc
#
_entry.id   56b3527d79c839d8acd2ace7a657fccc
#
_cell.length_a   1.000
_cell.length_b   1.000
_cell.length_c   1.000
_cell.angle_alpha   90.00
_cell.angle_beta   90.00
_cell.angle_gamma   90.00
#
_symmetry.space_group_name_H-M   'P 1'
#
loop_
_entity.id
_entity.type
_entity.pdbx_description
1 polymer ?
#
loop_
_entity_poly.entity_id
_entity_poly.type
_entity_poly.pdbx_seq_one_letter_code
_entity_poly.pdbx_strand_id
1 'polypeptide(L)'
;MSCRGMVCVHGVSKRFGRTQAVERAELCVERGEFVALLGPSGCGKTTLLRLIAGFEEPDEGELCVAETRVNGVAPERRRVGMVFQDYALFPHLTVAENVGFGVRRGDRAERVRELLALVGLEGYGGRYPHELSGGQQQRVALARALAPAPAVVLLDEPWSNIDPLLRASMRDELAGILRSLGATVLLVTHDREEAFSLADRIAVMRDGRIVQAASPEELYAAPADRWTAGFVGAGNFLRGRIDGELVETLLGRFPVVGRNGASEVDVLIRPELLELRPDPQGSAEVVGREFRGHDVFYRVRLADGTEVVSQRPSTELVPSGSRVVVAPHREPVRVFS
;
A
#
# COMPACT_ATOMS: atom_id res chain seq x y z
N MET A 1 -2.09 -21.54 -18.22
CA MET A 1 -1.50 -20.19 -18.05
C MET A 1 -0.06 -20.35 -17.57
N SER A 2 0.85 -19.50 -17.95
CA SER A 2 2.28 -19.70 -17.66
C SER A 2 2.62 -19.02 -16.33
N CYS A 3 3.20 -19.78 -15.37
CA CYS A 3 3.76 -19.23 -14.12
C CYS A 3 5.02 -18.38 -14.44
N ARG A 4 4.83 -17.18 -15.01
CA ARG A 4 5.94 -16.26 -15.36
C ARG A 4 6.03 -15.16 -14.34
N GLY A 5 6.59 -15.41 -13.18
CA GLY A 5 6.77 -14.45 -12.10
C GLY A 5 7.18 -15.16 -10.82
N MET A 6 7.64 -14.39 -9.84
CA MET A 6 8.03 -14.97 -8.53
C MET A 6 6.82 -15.33 -7.67
N VAL A 7 5.72 -14.58 -7.79
CA VAL A 7 4.39 -14.96 -7.28
C VAL A 7 3.39 -14.71 -8.37
N CYS A 8 2.55 -15.70 -8.72
CA CYS A 8 1.41 -15.49 -9.58
C CYS A 8 0.15 -16.07 -8.93
N VAL A 9 -0.88 -15.27 -8.95
CA VAL A 9 -2.24 -15.57 -8.48
C VAL A 9 -3.14 -15.48 -9.69
N HIS A 10 -3.76 -16.59 -10.10
CA HIS A 10 -4.58 -16.67 -11.31
C HIS A 10 -5.99 -17.13 -10.97
N GLY A 11 -6.97 -16.23 -11.03
CA GLY A 11 -8.38 -16.51 -10.80
C GLY A 11 -8.67 -17.08 -9.42
N VAL A 12 -7.86 -16.76 -8.41
CA VAL A 12 -7.93 -17.36 -7.10
C VAL A 12 -9.15 -16.88 -6.34
N SER A 13 -9.94 -17.84 -5.84
CA SER A 13 -11.11 -17.61 -5.00
C SER A 13 -11.01 -18.38 -3.70
N LYS A 14 -11.51 -17.77 -2.60
CA LYS A 14 -11.60 -18.40 -1.28
C LYS A 14 -12.85 -17.94 -0.54
N ARG A 15 -13.56 -18.91 0.01
CA ARG A 15 -14.77 -18.69 0.81
C ARG A 15 -14.64 -19.33 2.18
N PHE A 16 -15.11 -18.65 3.19
CA PHE A 16 -15.26 -19.15 4.56
C PHE A 16 -16.75 -19.16 4.93
N GLY A 17 -17.37 -20.32 4.91
CA GLY A 17 -18.81 -20.44 5.09
C GLY A 17 -19.59 -19.63 4.04
N ARG A 18 -20.26 -18.56 4.48
CA ARG A 18 -21.01 -17.65 3.57
C ARG A 18 -20.21 -16.46 3.08
N THR A 19 -19.03 -16.20 3.64
CA THR A 19 -18.22 -15.02 3.33
C THR A 19 -17.24 -15.32 2.20
N GLN A 20 -17.34 -14.58 1.09
CA GLN A 20 -16.35 -14.59 0.02
C GLN A 20 -15.17 -13.70 0.46
N ALA A 21 -14.05 -14.31 0.83
CA ALA A 21 -12.88 -13.58 1.32
C ALA A 21 -11.96 -13.11 0.18
N VAL A 22 -11.82 -13.94 -0.86
CA VAL A 22 -11.08 -13.61 -2.09
C VAL A 22 -11.92 -14.08 -3.27
N GLU A 23 -12.08 -13.22 -4.27
CA GLU A 23 -12.89 -13.50 -5.45
C GLU A 23 -12.13 -13.21 -6.73
N ARG A 24 -11.79 -14.28 -7.47
CA ARG A 24 -11.11 -14.24 -8.76
C ARG A 24 -9.91 -13.29 -8.78
N ALA A 25 -9.06 -13.33 -7.74
CA ALA A 25 -7.91 -12.47 -7.64
C ALA A 25 -6.91 -12.80 -8.75
N GLU A 26 -6.36 -11.72 -9.36
CA GLU A 26 -5.31 -11.77 -10.38
C GLU A 26 -4.15 -10.88 -9.94
N LEU A 27 -2.96 -11.46 -9.78
CA LEU A 27 -1.75 -10.72 -9.42
C LEU A 27 -0.51 -11.50 -9.85
N CYS A 28 0.44 -10.84 -10.51
CA CYS A 28 1.79 -11.36 -10.67
C CYS A 28 2.79 -10.40 -10.07
N VAL A 29 3.79 -10.93 -9.37
CA VAL A 29 4.91 -10.21 -8.77
C VAL A 29 6.18 -10.70 -9.45
N GLU A 30 6.95 -9.78 -10.01
CA GLU A 30 8.19 -10.10 -10.72
C GLU A 30 9.36 -10.28 -9.75
N ARG A 31 10.47 -10.82 -10.26
CA ARG A 31 11.69 -11.03 -9.46
C ARG A 31 12.28 -9.69 -9.00
N GLY A 32 12.52 -9.56 -7.70
CA GLY A 32 13.09 -8.36 -7.07
C GLY A 32 12.10 -7.21 -6.95
N GLU A 33 10.84 -7.41 -7.35
CA GLU A 33 9.79 -6.41 -7.23
C GLU A 33 9.27 -6.32 -5.80
N PHE A 34 9.03 -5.11 -5.34
CA PHE A 34 8.35 -4.82 -4.07
C PHE A 34 6.90 -4.42 -4.37
N VAL A 35 5.96 -5.33 -4.16
CA VAL A 35 4.53 -5.07 -4.38
C VAL A 35 3.82 -4.88 -3.05
N ALA A 36 3.01 -3.82 -2.94
CA ALA A 36 2.10 -3.62 -1.82
C ALA A 36 0.66 -4.03 -2.19
N LEU A 37 0.06 -4.88 -1.37
CA LEU A 37 -1.38 -5.17 -1.41
C LEU A 37 -2.08 -4.24 -0.43
N LEU A 38 -2.71 -3.20 -0.95
CA LEU A 38 -3.34 -2.12 -0.21
C LEU A 38 -4.87 -2.25 -0.25
N GLY A 39 -5.55 -2.01 0.86
CA GLY A 39 -7.01 -2.04 0.91
C GLY A 39 -7.56 -1.87 2.32
N PRO A 40 -8.87 -1.61 2.48
CA PRO A 40 -9.50 -1.47 3.79
C PRO A 40 -9.42 -2.75 4.61
N SER A 41 -9.63 -2.64 5.93
CA SER A 41 -9.69 -3.80 6.80
C SER A 41 -10.81 -4.74 6.35
N GLY A 42 -10.53 -6.05 6.39
CA GLY A 42 -11.51 -7.09 6.02
C GLY A 42 -11.71 -7.31 4.52
N CYS A 43 -10.99 -6.61 3.61
CA CYS A 43 -11.16 -6.82 2.16
C CYS A 43 -10.51 -8.09 1.60
N GLY A 44 -9.82 -8.90 2.43
CA GLY A 44 -9.26 -10.20 2.01
C GLY A 44 -7.74 -10.26 1.86
N LYS A 45 -6.97 -9.19 2.14
CA LYS A 45 -5.50 -9.12 1.97
C LYS A 45 -4.75 -10.22 2.72
N THR A 46 -4.95 -10.35 4.02
CA THR A 46 -4.32 -11.39 4.86
C THR A 46 -4.73 -12.79 4.39
N THR A 47 -5.98 -12.97 3.91
CA THR A 47 -6.43 -14.24 3.33
C THR A 47 -5.63 -14.58 2.08
N LEU A 48 -5.48 -13.62 1.16
CA LEU A 48 -4.67 -13.83 -0.05
C LEU A 48 -3.21 -14.14 0.29
N LEU A 49 -2.64 -13.44 1.27
CA LEU A 49 -1.28 -13.71 1.74
C LEU A 49 -1.15 -15.15 2.31
N ARG A 50 -2.12 -15.60 3.12
CA ARG A 50 -2.16 -16.95 3.69
C ARG A 50 -2.32 -18.04 2.63
N LEU A 51 -3.08 -17.76 1.58
CA LEU A 51 -3.22 -18.64 0.41
C LEU A 51 -1.88 -18.82 -0.30
N ILE A 52 -1.14 -17.74 -0.53
CA ILE A 52 0.21 -17.77 -1.14
C ILE A 52 1.19 -18.53 -0.23
N ALA A 53 1.16 -18.25 1.07
CA ALA A 53 2.02 -18.91 2.06
C ALA A 53 1.69 -20.41 2.27
N GLY A 54 0.46 -20.84 1.93
CA GLY A 54 0.02 -22.24 2.08
C GLY A 54 -0.63 -22.56 3.42
N PHE A 55 -0.99 -21.56 4.21
CA PHE A 55 -1.79 -21.73 5.42
C PHE A 55 -3.26 -21.92 5.13
N GLU A 56 -3.68 -21.55 3.92
CA GLU A 56 -5.02 -21.78 3.38
C GLU A 56 -4.89 -22.36 1.97
N GLU A 57 -5.87 -23.14 1.55
CA GLU A 57 -5.96 -23.64 0.17
C GLU A 57 -7.04 -22.87 -0.58
N PRO A 58 -6.80 -22.49 -1.85
CA PRO A 58 -7.82 -21.85 -2.67
C PRO A 58 -8.93 -22.84 -3.02
N ASP A 59 -10.16 -22.34 -3.11
CA ASP A 59 -11.29 -23.12 -3.58
C ASP A 59 -11.28 -23.21 -5.12
N GLU A 60 -10.79 -22.14 -5.80
CA GLU A 60 -10.61 -22.06 -7.26
C GLU A 60 -9.34 -21.31 -7.60
N GLY A 61 -8.86 -21.51 -8.84
CA GLY A 61 -7.70 -20.81 -9.40
C GLY A 61 -6.37 -21.48 -9.08
N GLU A 62 -5.30 -20.83 -9.49
CA GLU A 62 -3.93 -21.36 -9.40
C GLU A 62 -3.01 -20.37 -8.72
N LEU A 63 -2.12 -20.91 -7.87
CA LEU A 63 -1.05 -20.20 -7.19
C LEU A 63 0.28 -20.73 -7.67
N CYS A 64 1.18 -19.82 -8.07
CA CYS A 64 2.55 -20.14 -8.41
C CYS A 64 3.54 -19.35 -7.54
N VAL A 65 4.60 -20.01 -7.09
CA VAL A 65 5.73 -19.38 -6.40
C VAL A 65 7.02 -19.87 -7.06
N ALA A 66 7.93 -18.94 -7.38
CA ALA A 66 9.17 -19.24 -8.08
C ALA A 66 8.92 -20.11 -9.33
N GLU A 67 7.96 -19.66 -10.16
CA GLU A 67 7.57 -20.31 -11.43
C GLU A 67 7.00 -21.73 -11.29
N THR A 68 6.70 -22.17 -10.07
CA THR A 68 6.17 -23.49 -9.78
C THR A 68 4.77 -23.38 -9.17
N ARG A 69 3.81 -24.18 -9.67
CA ARG A 69 2.48 -24.27 -9.07
C ARG A 69 2.57 -24.85 -7.65
N VAL A 70 1.89 -24.18 -6.70
CA VAL A 70 1.99 -24.50 -5.26
C VAL A 70 0.65 -24.91 -4.62
N ASN A 71 -0.43 -25.05 -5.39
CA ASN A 71 -1.68 -25.59 -4.88
C ASN A 71 -1.43 -27.00 -4.28
N GLY A 72 -1.92 -27.26 -3.06
CA GLY A 72 -1.72 -28.52 -2.35
C GLY A 72 -0.28 -28.75 -1.82
N VAL A 73 0.63 -27.76 -1.98
CA VAL A 73 1.99 -27.84 -1.44
C VAL A 73 2.02 -27.26 -0.03
N ALA A 74 2.54 -28.00 0.93
CA ALA A 74 2.68 -27.57 2.32
C ALA A 74 3.53 -26.30 2.46
N PRO A 75 3.24 -25.41 3.44
CA PRO A 75 3.89 -24.09 3.59
C PRO A 75 5.41 -24.15 3.61
N GLU A 76 5.99 -25.11 4.34
CA GLU A 76 7.44 -25.28 4.49
C GLU A 76 8.16 -25.71 3.21
N ARG A 77 7.42 -26.04 2.13
CA ARG A 77 7.94 -26.41 0.81
C ARG A 77 7.77 -25.33 -0.24
N ARG A 78 7.02 -24.24 0.06
CA ARG A 78 6.69 -23.17 -0.91
C ARG A 78 7.83 -22.17 -1.14
N ARG A 79 8.95 -22.27 -0.45
CA ARG A 79 10.10 -21.33 -0.53
C ARG A 79 9.70 -19.88 -0.23
N VAL A 80 8.79 -19.67 0.70
CA VAL A 80 8.28 -18.38 1.13
C VAL A 80 8.80 -18.08 2.54
N GLY A 81 9.29 -16.87 2.77
CA GLY A 81 9.54 -16.34 4.11
C GLY A 81 8.35 -15.45 4.52
N MET A 82 7.88 -15.56 5.75
CA MET A 82 6.74 -14.74 6.21
C MET A 82 7.06 -14.02 7.51
N VAL A 83 6.74 -12.74 7.56
CA VAL A 83 6.70 -11.91 8.76
C VAL A 83 5.24 -11.64 9.09
N PHE A 84 4.80 -12.09 10.25
CA PHE A 84 3.43 -11.93 10.75
C PHE A 84 3.26 -10.58 11.47
N GLN A 85 2.04 -10.12 11.60
CA GLN A 85 1.67 -8.87 12.26
C GLN A 85 2.11 -8.82 13.74
N ASP A 86 2.08 -9.96 14.44
CA ASP A 86 2.50 -10.12 15.85
C ASP A 86 3.93 -10.68 15.96
N TYR A 87 4.69 -10.64 14.85
CA TYR A 87 6.04 -11.20 14.68
C TYR A 87 6.14 -12.72 14.88
N ALA A 88 5.21 -13.34 15.59
CA ALA A 88 5.10 -14.78 15.87
C ALA A 88 6.44 -15.44 16.27
N LEU A 89 7.25 -14.75 17.08
CA LEU A 89 8.49 -15.30 17.60
C LEU A 89 8.21 -16.43 18.61
N PHE A 90 9.03 -17.46 18.59
CA PHE A 90 8.93 -18.55 19.57
C PHE A 90 9.44 -18.05 20.92
N PRO A 91 8.56 -17.86 21.93
CA PRO A 91 8.93 -17.19 23.19
C PRO A 91 9.92 -18.00 24.04
N HIS A 92 9.97 -19.30 23.83
CA HIS A 92 10.85 -20.25 24.55
C HIS A 92 12.20 -20.46 23.87
N LEU A 93 12.42 -19.88 22.70
CA LEU A 93 13.68 -19.92 21.95
C LEU A 93 14.40 -18.58 22.04
N THR A 94 15.73 -18.62 22.10
CA THR A 94 16.57 -17.44 21.98
C THR A 94 16.46 -16.79 20.59
N VAL A 95 16.99 -15.59 20.43
CA VAL A 95 17.09 -14.89 19.14
C VAL A 95 17.82 -15.74 18.11
N ALA A 96 18.97 -16.31 18.45
CA ALA A 96 19.73 -17.16 17.54
C ALA A 96 18.97 -18.43 17.14
N GLU A 97 18.25 -19.05 18.07
CA GLU A 97 17.41 -20.22 17.81
C GLU A 97 16.19 -19.88 16.95
N ASN A 98 15.53 -18.73 17.19
CA ASN A 98 14.45 -18.22 16.35
C ASN A 98 14.93 -18.03 14.91
N VAL A 99 16.01 -17.28 14.69
CA VAL A 99 16.57 -17.02 13.36
C VAL A 99 17.01 -18.32 12.69
N GLY A 100 17.69 -19.19 13.42
CA GLY A 100 18.17 -20.45 12.88
C GLY A 100 17.11 -21.53 12.70
N PHE A 101 15.83 -21.30 13.08
CA PHE A 101 14.80 -22.34 13.09
C PHE A 101 14.54 -22.93 11.69
N GLY A 102 14.55 -22.09 10.65
CA GLY A 102 14.31 -22.52 9.26
C GLY A 102 15.56 -22.92 8.47
N VAL A 103 16.75 -22.82 9.04
CA VAL A 103 18.01 -23.15 8.35
C VAL A 103 18.18 -24.66 8.26
N ARG A 104 18.05 -25.20 7.05
CA ARG A 104 18.07 -26.66 6.80
C ARG A 104 19.42 -27.20 6.33
N ARG A 105 20.30 -26.37 5.74
CA ARG A 105 21.61 -26.79 5.14
C ARG A 105 22.68 -25.74 5.43
N GLY A 106 23.92 -26.18 5.50
CA GLY A 106 25.12 -25.35 5.72
C GLY A 106 25.42 -25.07 7.18
N ASP A 107 26.34 -24.15 7.43
CA ASP A 107 26.68 -23.69 8.78
C ASP A 107 25.56 -22.79 9.32
N ARG A 108 24.71 -23.38 10.15
CA ARG A 108 23.59 -22.65 10.80
C ARG A 108 24.10 -21.47 11.63
N ALA A 109 25.23 -21.66 12.35
CA ALA A 109 25.76 -20.64 13.24
C ALA A 109 26.32 -19.44 12.44
N GLU A 110 26.98 -19.70 11.31
CA GLU A 110 27.44 -18.65 10.39
C GLU A 110 26.28 -17.88 9.80
N ARG A 111 25.27 -18.58 9.25
CA ARG A 111 24.08 -17.95 8.68
C ARG A 111 23.32 -17.10 9.69
N VAL A 112 23.18 -17.54 10.93
CA VAL A 112 22.56 -16.76 12.01
C VAL A 112 23.37 -15.50 12.31
N ARG A 113 24.71 -15.60 12.38
CA ARG A 113 25.58 -14.43 12.60
C ARG A 113 25.45 -13.39 11.49
N GLU A 114 25.48 -13.82 10.22
CA GLU A 114 25.29 -12.96 9.06
C GLU A 114 23.95 -12.21 9.11
N LEU A 115 22.86 -12.93 9.40
CA LEU A 115 21.52 -12.34 9.45
C LEU A 115 21.34 -11.40 10.64
N LEU A 116 21.92 -11.73 11.80
CA LEU A 116 21.90 -10.82 12.95
C LEU A 116 22.70 -9.54 12.67
N ALA A 117 23.84 -9.65 12.00
CA ALA A 117 24.59 -8.50 11.54
C ALA A 117 23.79 -7.65 10.53
N LEU A 118 23.17 -8.32 9.54
CA LEU A 118 22.34 -7.66 8.52
C LEU A 118 21.21 -6.81 9.12
N VAL A 119 20.59 -7.29 10.21
CA VAL A 119 19.49 -6.57 10.87
C VAL A 119 19.94 -5.72 12.08
N GLY A 120 21.27 -5.52 12.27
CA GLY A 120 21.84 -4.70 13.33
C GLY A 120 21.58 -5.23 14.74
N LEU A 121 21.60 -6.57 14.90
CA LEU A 121 21.39 -7.25 16.18
C LEU A 121 22.58 -8.14 16.58
N GLU A 122 23.82 -7.75 16.21
CA GLU A 122 25.04 -8.42 16.69
C GLU A 122 25.07 -8.43 18.23
N GLY A 123 25.41 -9.57 18.81
CA GLY A 123 25.47 -9.76 20.26
C GLY A 123 24.12 -10.04 20.94
N TYR A 124 22.99 -9.98 20.22
CA TYR A 124 21.66 -10.28 20.79
C TYR A 124 21.27 -11.76 20.72
N GLY A 125 22.09 -12.62 20.12
CA GLY A 125 21.77 -14.03 19.86
C GLY A 125 21.32 -14.85 21.07
N GLY A 126 21.83 -14.56 22.26
CA GLY A 126 21.49 -15.25 23.51
C GLY A 126 20.23 -14.73 24.23
N ARG A 127 19.64 -13.59 23.77
CA ARG A 127 18.44 -13.03 24.40
C ARG A 127 17.17 -13.76 24.00
N TYR A 128 16.13 -13.64 24.81
CA TYR A 128 14.78 -14.12 24.51
C TYR A 128 13.90 -13.00 23.95
N PRO A 129 12.82 -13.32 23.21
CA PRO A 129 11.92 -12.32 22.64
C PRO A 129 11.38 -11.29 23.64
N HIS A 130 11.06 -11.69 24.85
CA HIS A 130 10.55 -10.81 25.91
C HIS A 130 11.57 -9.79 26.44
N GLU A 131 12.86 -9.96 26.13
CA GLU A 131 13.93 -9.03 26.49
C GLU A 131 14.21 -7.99 25.38
N LEU A 132 13.41 -8.00 24.30
CA LEU A 132 13.58 -7.16 23.13
C LEU A 132 12.47 -6.10 23.03
N SER A 133 12.82 -4.91 22.50
CA SER A 133 11.81 -3.95 22.07
C SER A 133 11.01 -4.47 20.87
N GLY A 134 9.82 -3.93 20.61
CA GLY A 134 8.99 -4.32 19.45
C GLY A 134 9.74 -4.24 18.12
N GLY A 135 10.52 -3.19 17.90
CA GLY A 135 11.35 -3.07 16.70
C GLY A 135 12.47 -4.09 16.60
N GLN A 136 13.08 -4.48 17.73
CA GLN A 136 14.07 -5.56 17.74
C GLN A 136 13.41 -6.92 17.46
N GLN A 137 12.21 -7.16 18.00
CA GLN A 137 11.44 -8.37 17.68
C GLN A 137 11.10 -8.46 16.20
N GLN A 138 10.71 -7.36 15.58
CA GLN A 138 10.46 -7.28 14.14
C GLN A 138 11.71 -7.63 13.32
N ARG A 139 12.88 -7.08 13.66
CA ARG A 139 14.16 -7.40 13.00
C ARG A 139 14.51 -8.89 13.15
N VAL A 140 14.27 -9.49 14.31
CA VAL A 140 14.43 -10.93 14.51
C VAL A 140 13.48 -11.74 13.63
N ALA A 141 12.20 -11.32 13.52
CA ALA A 141 11.22 -11.97 12.66
C ALA A 141 11.62 -11.88 11.18
N LEU A 142 12.15 -10.72 10.74
CA LEU A 142 12.69 -10.58 9.39
C LEU A 142 13.89 -11.50 9.16
N ALA A 143 14.86 -11.51 10.07
CA ALA A 143 16.04 -12.39 9.97
C ALA A 143 15.62 -13.86 9.91
N ARG A 144 14.65 -14.29 10.71
CA ARG A 144 14.07 -15.64 10.67
C ARG A 144 13.41 -15.95 9.32
N ALA A 145 12.64 -15.00 8.75
CA ALA A 145 12.01 -15.17 7.46
C ALA A 145 13.02 -15.28 6.31
N LEU A 146 14.15 -14.57 6.40
CA LEU A 146 15.25 -14.58 5.42
C LEU A 146 16.20 -15.80 5.57
N ALA A 147 16.20 -16.45 6.73
CA ALA A 147 17.16 -17.52 7.05
C ALA A 147 17.17 -18.70 6.06
N PRO A 148 16.01 -19.21 5.59
CA PRO A 148 15.95 -20.29 4.61
C PRO A 148 16.27 -19.86 3.17
N ALA A 149 16.68 -18.60 2.92
CA ALA A 149 16.88 -18.02 1.60
C ALA A 149 15.61 -18.17 0.72
N PRO A 150 14.48 -17.57 1.12
CA PRO A 150 13.22 -17.72 0.41
C PRO A 150 13.27 -17.08 -0.98
N ALA A 151 12.40 -17.55 -1.87
CA ALA A 151 12.21 -16.94 -3.18
C ALA A 151 11.40 -15.63 -3.07
N VAL A 152 10.51 -15.55 -2.08
CA VAL A 152 9.61 -14.42 -1.83
C VAL A 152 9.49 -14.17 -0.33
N VAL A 153 9.45 -12.91 0.08
CA VAL A 153 9.17 -12.46 1.44
C VAL A 153 7.77 -11.89 1.50
N LEU A 154 6.93 -12.45 2.35
CA LEU A 154 5.57 -11.98 2.62
C LEU A 154 5.57 -11.21 3.95
N LEU A 155 5.02 -9.99 3.93
CA LEU A 155 4.93 -9.11 5.10
C LEU A 155 3.44 -8.82 5.38
N ASP A 156 2.94 -9.29 6.53
CA ASP A 156 1.54 -9.07 6.95
C ASP A 156 1.47 -7.95 7.99
N GLU A 157 1.16 -6.73 7.57
CA GLU A 157 1.08 -5.52 8.41
C GLU A 157 2.25 -5.37 9.40
N PRO A 158 3.50 -5.43 8.95
CA PRO A 158 4.65 -5.62 9.83
C PRO A 158 4.91 -4.44 10.78
N TRP A 159 4.35 -3.26 10.54
CA TRP A 159 4.56 -2.05 11.36
C TRP A 159 3.36 -1.67 12.22
N SER A 160 2.27 -2.43 12.19
CA SER A 160 1.01 -2.09 12.91
C SER A 160 1.20 -1.94 14.43
N ASN A 161 2.12 -2.71 15.02
CA ASN A 161 2.39 -2.74 16.45
C ASN A 161 3.56 -1.83 16.89
N ILE A 162 4.06 -0.95 15.99
CA ILE A 162 5.18 -0.05 16.27
C ILE A 162 4.64 1.35 16.58
N ASP A 163 5.32 2.01 17.53
CA ASP A 163 5.05 3.42 17.85
C ASP A 163 5.11 4.29 16.57
N PRO A 164 4.10 5.16 16.34
CA PRO A 164 4.05 5.99 15.12
C PRO A 164 5.32 6.83 14.87
N LEU A 165 5.99 7.31 15.94
CA LEU A 165 7.22 8.10 15.81
C LEU A 165 8.42 7.29 15.28
N LEU A 166 8.45 6.00 15.58
CA LEU A 166 9.51 5.09 15.14
C LEU A 166 9.18 4.37 13.84
N ARG A 167 7.90 4.34 13.45
CA ARG A 167 7.41 3.56 12.31
C ARG A 167 8.10 3.91 11.00
N ALA A 168 8.24 5.22 10.71
CA ALA A 168 8.84 5.68 9.46
C ALA A 168 10.30 5.25 9.32
N SER A 169 11.13 5.47 10.35
CA SER A 169 12.56 5.10 10.31
C SER A 169 12.76 3.58 10.23
N MET A 170 11.95 2.81 10.95
CA MET A 170 12.03 1.36 10.92
C MET A 170 11.55 0.77 9.60
N ARG A 171 10.52 1.36 9.00
CA ARG A 171 10.03 1.03 7.66
C ARG A 171 11.14 1.19 6.63
N ASP A 172 11.78 2.36 6.61
CA ASP A 172 12.82 2.70 5.65
C ASP A 172 14.05 1.79 5.80
N GLU A 173 14.45 1.49 7.04
CA GLU A 173 15.55 0.58 7.32
C GLU A 173 15.28 -0.85 6.84
N LEU A 174 14.10 -1.40 7.18
CA LEU A 174 13.72 -2.76 6.81
C LEU A 174 13.57 -2.90 5.28
N ALA A 175 12.99 -1.89 4.63
CA ALA A 175 12.91 -1.83 3.18
C ALA A 175 14.30 -1.73 2.54
N GLY A 176 15.22 -0.95 3.11
CA GLY A 176 16.62 -0.86 2.68
C GLY A 176 17.31 -2.22 2.72
N ILE A 177 17.13 -2.99 3.79
CA ILE A 177 17.65 -4.35 3.92
C ILE A 177 17.09 -5.26 2.81
N LEU A 178 15.78 -5.28 2.61
CA LEU A 178 15.15 -6.14 1.59
C LEU A 178 15.60 -5.76 0.17
N ARG A 179 15.69 -4.47 -0.13
CA ARG A 179 16.17 -3.97 -1.43
C ARG A 179 17.65 -4.30 -1.67
N SER A 180 18.51 -4.20 -0.66
CA SER A 180 19.94 -4.54 -0.78
C SER A 180 20.17 -6.02 -1.10
N LEU A 181 19.24 -6.90 -0.70
CA LEU A 181 19.24 -8.32 -1.01
C LEU A 181 18.61 -8.66 -2.36
N GLY A 182 18.04 -7.69 -3.08
CA GLY A 182 17.24 -7.94 -4.28
C GLY A 182 16.03 -8.85 -4.02
N ALA A 183 15.47 -8.78 -2.80
CA ALA A 183 14.37 -9.64 -2.39
C ALA A 183 13.09 -9.31 -3.16
N THR A 184 12.34 -10.34 -3.57
CA THR A 184 10.96 -10.17 -4.03
C THR A 184 10.06 -10.08 -2.82
N VAL A 185 9.23 -9.03 -2.74
CA VAL A 185 8.42 -8.74 -1.55
C VAL A 185 6.96 -8.54 -1.91
N LEU A 186 6.07 -9.16 -1.14
CA LEU A 186 4.65 -8.82 -1.11
C LEU A 186 4.29 -8.32 0.29
N LEU A 187 4.02 -7.02 0.38
CA LEU A 187 3.60 -6.33 1.60
C LEU A 187 2.08 -6.23 1.63
N VAL A 188 1.47 -6.68 2.71
CA VAL A 188 0.06 -6.38 3.03
C VAL A 188 0.03 -5.21 4.00
N THR A 189 -0.72 -4.18 3.66
CA THR A 189 -0.93 -3.02 4.53
C THR A 189 -2.30 -2.37 4.27
N HIS A 190 -2.79 -1.63 5.25
CA HIS A 190 -3.91 -0.70 5.12
C HIS A 190 -3.42 0.77 5.12
N ASP A 191 -2.13 0.98 5.34
CA ASP A 191 -1.50 2.31 5.36
C ASP A 191 -1.05 2.70 3.96
N ARG A 192 -1.59 3.82 3.46
CA ARG A 192 -1.25 4.36 2.14
C ARG A 192 0.19 4.85 2.08
N GLU A 193 0.66 5.48 3.15
CA GLU A 193 2.01 6.02 3.20
C GLU A 193 3.05 4.90 3.06
N GLU A 194 2.83 3.76 3.73
CA GLU A 194 3.66 2.56 3.57
C GLU A 194 3.68 2.08 2.12
N ALA A 195 2.49 1.91 1.50
CA ALA A 195 2.39 1.42 0.14
C ALA A 195 3.05 2.37 -0.87
N PHE A 196 2.78 3.68 -0.76
CA PHE A 196 3.28 4.69 -1.70
C PHE A 196 4.78 4.95 -1.58
N SER A 197 5.36 4.81 -0.37
CA SER A 197 6.80 5.06 -0.15
C SER A 197 7.68 3.86 -0.48
N LEU A 198 7.15 2.64 -0.39
CA LEU A 198 7.96 1.42 -0.48
C LEU A 198 7.79 0.65 -1.78
N ALA A 199 6.59 0.63 -2.34
CA ALA A 199 6.27 -0.32 -3.40
C ALA A 199 6.66 0.20 -4.78
N ASP A 200 7.17 -0.70 -5.62
CA ASP A 200 7.34 -0.47 -7.04
C ASP A 200 5.98 -0.53 -7.77
N ARG A 201 5.06 -1.38 -7.24
CA ARG A 201 3.66 -1.46 -7.65
C ARG A 201 2.74 -1.64 -6.46
N ILE A 202 1.55 -1.03 -6.54
CA ILE A 202 0.48 -1.14 -5.55
C ILE A 202 -0.70 -1.88 -6.18
N ALA A 203 -1.10 -3.00 -5.59
CA ALA A 203 -2.33 -3.70 -5.90
C ALA A 203 -3.42 -3.29 -4.91
N VAL A 204 -4.44 -2.59 -5.38
CA VAL A 204 -5.57 -2.15 -4.54
C VAL A 204 -6.61 -3.25 -4.48
N MET A 205 -6.95 -3.68 -3.28
CA MET A 205 -7.93 -4.74 -3.03
C MET A 205 -9.20 -4.18 -2.37
N ARG A 206 -10.37 -4.53 -2.92
CA ARG A 206 -11.70 -4.20 -2.39
C ARG A 206 -12.64 -5.38 -2.54
N ASP A 207 -13.36 -5.72 -1.47
CA ASP A 207 -14.41 -6.77 -1.46
C ASP A 207 -13.94 -8.11 -2.06
N GLY A 208 -12.73 -8.53 -1.68
CA GLY A 208 -12.13 -9.79 -2.15
C GLY A 208 -11.47 -9.73 -3.53
N ARG A 209 -11.53 -8.61 -4.25
CA ARG A 209 -11.03 -8.46 -5.62
C ARG A 209 -9.87 -7.47 -5.70
N ILE A 210 -8.91 -7.72 -6.56
CA ILE A 210 -7.90 -6.73 -6.95
C ILE A 210 -8.53 -5.85 -8.02
N VAL A 211 -8.76 -4.56 -7.70
CA VAL A 211 -9.43 -3.61 -8.58
C VAL A 211 -8.46 -2.88 -9.52
N GLN A 212 -7.23 -2.71 -9.09
CA GLN A 212 -6.15 -2.09 -9.89
C GLN A 212 -4.79 -2.50 -9.33
N ALA A 213 -3.81 -2.69 -10.22
CA ALA A 213 -2.40 -2.83 -9.85
C ALA A 213 -1.57 -1.95 -10.81
N ALA A 214 -0.84 -0.98 -10.25
CA ALA A 214 -0.10 0.04 -11.00
C ALA A 214 1.07 0.59 -10.17
N SER A 215 1.97 1.37 -10.79
CA SER A 215 2.95 2.15 -10.01
C SER A 215 2.25 3.15 -9.08
N PRO A 216 2.90 3.62 -8.01
CA PRO A 216 2.30 4.63 -7.11
C PRO A 216 1.80 5.86 -7.86
N GLU A 217 2.60 6.39 -8.77
CA GLU A 217 2.29 7.58 -9.57
C GLU A 217 1.09 7.34 -10.48
N GLU A 218 1.08 6.21 -11.19
CA GLU A 218 -0.03 5.85 -12.09
C GLU A 218 -1.32 5.62 -11.32
N LEU A 219 -1.25 4.94 -10.17
CA LEU A 219 -2.41 4.69 -9.32
C LEU A 219 -3.04 5.99 -8.81
N TYR A 220 -2.21 6.99 -8.47
CA TYR A 220 -2.67 8.30 -8.00
C TYR A 220 -3.24 9.17 -9.11
N ALA A 221 -2.57 9.19 -10.28
CA ALA A 221 -2.96 10.01 -11.42
C ALA A 221 -4.13 9.42 -12.21
N ALA A 222 -4.18 8.09 -12.37
CA ALA A 222 -5.15 7.38 -13.20
C ALA A 222 -5.87 6.24 -12.44
N PRO A 223 -6.57 6.54 -11.34
CA PRO A 223 -7.33 5.53 -10.60
C PRO A 223 -8.43 4.92 -11.48
N ALA A 224 -8.66 3.60 -11.31
CA ALA A 224 -9.60 2.83 -12.14
C ALA A 224 -11.05 3.28 -11.95
N ASP A 225 -11.44 3.62 -10.74
CA ASP A 225 -12.80 4.08 -10.40
C ASP A 225 -12.77 5.18 -9.32
N ARG A 226 -13.93 5.80 -9.10
CA ARG A 226 -14.12 6.88 -8.11
C ARG A 226 -13.77 6.43 -6.69
N TRP A 227 -14.10 5.18 -6.34
CA TRP A 227 -13.77 4.65 -5.02
C TRP A 227 -12.25 4.54 -4.83
N THR A 228 -11.55 3.97 -5.81
CA THR A 228 -10.08 3.89 -5.81
C THR A 228 -9.46 5.27 -5.70
N ALA A 229 -9.96 6.25 -6.48
CA ALA A 229 -9.49 7.64 -6.41
C ALA A 229 -9.58 8.23 -5.00
N GLY A 230 -10.71 8.06 -4.31
CA GLY A 230 -10.92 8.53 -2.94
C GLY A 230 -10.15 7.71 -1.90
N PHE A 231 -9.93 6.43 -2.17
CA PHE A 231 -9.19 5.54 -1.28
C PHE A 231 -7.68 5.83 -1.29
N VAL A 232 -7.07 6.09 -2.44
CA VAL A 232 -5.62 6.32 -2.56
C VAL A 232 -5.19 7.74 -2.18
N GLY A 233 -6.10 8.71 -2.20
CA GLY A 233 -5.79 10.09 -1.82
C GLY A 233 -7.04 10.97 -1.71
N ALA A 234 -6.90 12.13 -1.08
CA ALA A 234 -7.95 13.12 -1.09
C ALA A 234 -8.27 13.57 -2.53
N GLY A 235 -9.52 13.87 -2.81
CA GLY A 235 -9.94 14.32 -4.13
C GLY A 235 -11.25 15.10 -4.07
N ASN A 236 -11.32 16.15 -4.87
CA ASN A 236 -12.56 16.87 -5.13
C ASN A 236 -13.27 16.21 -6.31
N PHE A 237 -14.51 15.77 -6.12
CA PHE A 237 -15.33 15.18 -7.18
C PHE A 237 -16.39 16.18 -7.57
N LEU A 238 -16.19 16.85 -8.70
CA LEU A 238 -17.10 17.85 -9.23
C LEU A 238 -17.91 17.29 -10.41
N ARG A 239 -19.17 17.70 -10.51
CA ARG A 239 -19.94 17.41 -11.72
C ARG A 239 -19.36 18.19 -12.90
N GLY A 240 -19.20 17.49 -14.02
CA GLY A 240 -18.71 18.06 -15.26
C GLY A 240 -19.46 17.56 -16.47
N ARG A 241 -19.47 18.38 -17.51
CA ARG A 241 -20.05 18.06 -18.81
C ARG A 241 -18.94 17.94 -19.85
N ILE A 242 -18.89 16.82 -20.54
CA ILE A 242 -17.92 16.59 -21.62
C ILE A 242 -18.28 17.45 -22.85
N ASP A 243 -17.29 18.20 -23.34
CA ASP A 243 -17.33 18.98 -24.58
C ASP A 243 -16.05 18.67 -25.40
N GLY A 244 -16.15 17.73 -26.33
CA GLY A 244 -15.01 17.27 -27.12
C GLY A 244 -13.91 16.60 -26.26
N GLU A 245 -12.75 17.23 -26.21
CA GLU A 245 -11.58 16.76 -25.41
C GLU A 245 -11.48 17.45 -24.04
N LEU A 246 -12.45 18.31 -23.74
CA LEU A 246 -12.53 19.06 -22.50
C LEU A 246 -13.71 18.60 -21.66
N VAL A 247 -13.61 18.82 -20.35
CA VAL A 247 -14.73 18.75 -19.42
C VAL A 247 -14.95 20.12 -18.80
N GLU A 248 -16.18 20.60 -18.82
CA GLU A 248 -16.61 21.84 -18.20
C GLU A 248 -17.13 21.56 -16.78
N THR A 249 -16.61 22.27 -15.79
CA THR A 249 -16.98 22.18 -14.37
C THR A 249 -17.23 23.58 -13.81
N LEU A 250 -17.65 23.66 -12.54
CA LEU A 250 -17.76 24.93 -11.79
C LEU A 250 -16.41 25.68 -11.67
N LEU A 251 -15.29 24.96 -11.72
CA LEU A 251 -13.95 25.55 -11.64
C LEU A 251 -13.32 25.83 -13.01
N GLY A 252 -14.07 25.63 -14.10
CA GLY A 252 -13.64 25.89 -15.47
C GLY A 252 -13.48 24.63 -16.32
N ARG A 253 -12.73 24.76 -17.43
CA ARG A 253 -12.54 23.68 -18.41
C ARG A 253 -11.19 23.03 -18.24
N PHE A 254 -11.17 21.68 -18.33
CA PHE A 254 -9.98 20.84 -18.18
C PHE A 254 -9.86 19.85 -19.34
N PRO A 255 -8.65 19.53 -19.79
CA PRO A 255 -8.43 18.39 -20.68
C PRO A 255 -8.81 17.08 -19.97
N VAL A 256 -9.37 16.11 -20.69
CA VAL A 256 -9.86 14.84 -20.13
C VAL A 256 -8.91 13.70 -20.43
N VAL A 257 -8.60 12.88 -19.40
CA VAL A 257 -7.95 11.59 -19.55
C VAL A 257 -8.96 10.47 -19.35
N GLY A 258 -9.10 9.59 -20.35
CA GLY A 258 -10.01 8.45 -20.31
C GLY A 258 -11.44 8.83 -20.66
N ARG A 259 -11.89 8.45 -21.88
CA ARG A 259 -13.27 8.69 -22.35
C ARG A 259 -14.18 7.53 -21.95
N ASN A 260 -15.37 7.85 -21.41
CA ASN A 260 -16.40 6.88 -21.03
C ASN A 260 -17.66 6.96 -21.90
N GLY A 261 -17.72 7.85 -22.89
CA GLY A 261 -18.91 8.06 -23.72
C GLY A 261 -20.10 8.76 -23.03
N ALA A 262 -20.02 9.01 -21.72
CA ALA A 262 -21.05 9.75 -20.98
C ALA A 262 -20.91 11.26 -21.21
N SER A 263 -22.02 11.98 -21.27
CA SER A 263 -22.05 13.46 -21.40
C SER A 263 -21.87 14.15 -20.04
N GLU A 264 -22.33 13.54 -18.95
CA GLU A 264 -22.16 14.01 -17.58
C GLU A 264 -21.27 13.05 -16.81
N VAL A 265 -20.29 13.58 -16.08
CA VAL A 265 -19.26 12.79 -15.41
C VAL A 265 -18.90 13.42 -14.05
N ASP A 266 -18.35 12.60 -13.16
CA ASP A 266 -17.63 13.08 -11.99
C ASP A 266 -16.18 13.36 -12.37
N VAL A 267 -15.71 14.57 -12.13
CA VAL A 267 -14.34 15.04 -12.44
C VAL A 267 -13.53 15.03 -11.16
N LEU A 268 -12.42 14.31 -11.17
CA LEU A 268 -11.47 14.30 -10.05
C LEU A 268 -10.49 15.47 -10.20
N ILE A 269 -10.47 16.35 -9.20
CA ILE A 269 -9.45 17.39 -9.06
C ILE A 269 -8.74 17.17 -7.72
N ARG A 270 -7.45 16.94 -7.76
CA ARG A 270 -6.64 16.73 -6.54
C ARG A 270 -6.52 18.05 -5.76
N PRO A 271 -6.48 18.03 -4.41
CA PRO A 271 -6.40 19.24 -3.58
C PRO A 271 -5.19 20.14 -3.88
N GLU A 272 -4.05 19.56 -4.22
CA GLU A 272 -2.80 20.25 -4.57
C GLU A 272 -2.91 21.03 -5.90
N LEU A 273 -3.87 20.68 -6.74
CA LEU A 273 -4.14 21.38 -8.01
C LEU A 273 -5.04 22.60 -7.85
N LEU A 274 -5.50 22.92 -6.64
CA LEU A 274 -6.32 24.08 -6.35
C LEU A 274 -5.51 25.15 -5.59
N GLU A 275 -5.11 26.22 -6.27
CA GLU A 275 -4.56 27.40 -5.61
C GLU A 275 -5.64 28.24 -4.94
N LEU A 276 -5.31 28.83 -3.79
CA LEU A 276 -6.13 29.80 -3.10
C LEU A 276 -5.43 31.16 -3.14
N ARG A 277 -6.08 32.15 -3.77
CA ARG A 277 -5.56 33.51 -3.80
C ARG A 277 -6.48 34.40 -2.94
N PRO A 278 -5.97 34.92 -1.80
CA PRO A 278 -6.76 35.86 -0.98
C PRO A 278 -7.19 37.04 -1.80
N ASP A 279 -8.50 37.31 -1.82
CA ASP A 279 -9.11 38.43 -2.53
C ASP A 279 -10.39 38.85 -1.80
N PRO A 280 -10.49 40.08 -1.29
CA PRO A 280 -11.70 40.56 -0.61
C PRO A 280 -12.97 40.50 -1.47
N GLN A 281 -12.83 40.53 -2.81
CA GLN A 281 -13.91 40.37 -3.77
C GLN A 281 -14.03 38.94 -4.31
N GLY A 282 -13.26 38.03 -3.81
CA GLY A 282 -13.27 36.60 -4.20
C GLY A 282 -14.65 35.99 -4.01
N SER A 283 -15.05 35.11 -4.93
CA SER A 283 -16.34 34.45 -4.91
C SER A 283 -16.47 33.26 -3.95
N ALA A 284 -15.35 32.77 -3.43
CA ALA A 284 -15.29 31.65 -2.52
C ALA A 284 -14.87 32.07 -1.10
N GLU A 285 -15.16 31.24 -0.11
CA GLU A 285 -14.85 31.49 1.30
C GLU A 285 -14.14 30.29 1.93
N VAL A 286 -13.07 30.56 2.69
CA VAL A 286 -12.40 29.53 3.50
C VAL A 286 -13.24 29.21 4.73
N VAL A 287 -13.94 28.07 4.73
CA VAL A 287 -14.84 27.65 5.82
C VAL A 287 -14.17 26.76 6.86
N GLY A 288 -12.96 26.26 6.58
CA GLY A 288 -12.20 25.43 7.52
C GLY A 288 -10.74 25.29 7.12
N ARG A 289 -9.91 24.99 8.13
CA ARG A 289 -8.46 24.80 7.98
C ARG A 289 -7.97 23.68 8.87
N GLU A 290 -7.18 22.77 8.31
CA GLU A 290 -6.48 21.71 9.03
C GLU A 290 -4.98 21.84 8.77
N PHE A 291 -4.20 22.16 9.82
CA PHE A 291 -2.75 22.30 9.74
C PHE A 291 -2.08 20.94 9.99
N ARG A 292 -1.25 20.47 9.05
CA ARG A 292 -0.56 19.17 9.11
C ARG A 292 0.98 19.31 9.11
N GLY A 293 1.52 20.37 9.69
CA GLY A 293 2.95 20.64 9.73
C GLY A 293 3.45 21.33 8.45
N HIS A 294 3.90 20.56 7.46
CA HIS A 294 4.40 21.10 6.19
C HIS A 294 3.28 21.52 5.23
N ASP A 295 2.06 20.99 5.38
CA ASP A 295 0.90 21.29 4.55
C ASP A 295 -0.27 21.82 5.38
N VAL A 296 -1.15 22.56 4.73
CA VAL A 296 -2.46 22.98 5.23
C VAL A 296 -3.55 22.58 4.25
N PHE A 297 -4.56 21.90 4.75
CA PHE A 297 -5.76 21.58 4.01
C PHE A 297 -6.84 22.61 4.32
N TYR A 298 -7.33 23.29 3.29
CA TYR A 298 -8.39 24.27 3.37
C TYR A 298 -9.69 23.70 2.82
N ARG A 299 -10.77 23.77 3.59
CA ARG A 299 -12.12 23.61 3.06
C ARG A 299 -12.63 24.97 2.57
N VAL A 300 -13.01 25.03 1.32
CA VAL A 300 -13.42 26.26 0.64
C VAL A 300 -14.81 26.05 0.08
N ARG A 301 -15.73 26.94 0.43
CA ARG A 301 -17.09 26.98 -0.11
C ARG A 301 -17.13 27.91 -1.31
N LEU A 302 -17.54 27.36 -2.46
CA LEU A 302 -17.73 28.10 -3.70
C LEU A 302 -19.06 28.90 -3.66
N ALA A 303 -19.27 29.76 -4.65
CA ALA A 303 -20.44 30.65 -4.70
C ALA A 303 -21.78 29.88 -4.79
N ASP A 304 -21.79 28.68 -5.35
CA ASP A 304 -22.98 27.82 -5.46
C ASP A 304 -23.22 26.96 -4.21
N GLY A 305 -22.35 27.06 -3.18
CA GLY A 305 -22.39 26.28 -1.96
C GLY A 305 -21.59 24.97 -1.99
N THR A 306 -21.02 24.58 -3.13
CA THR A 306 -20.13 23.40 -3.24
C THR A 306 -18.89 23.60 -2.39
N GLU A 307 -18.51 22.57 -1.61
CA GLU A 307 -17.26 22.59 -0.84
C GLU A 307 -16.17 21.83 -1.59
N VAL A 308 -14.99 22.43 -1.67
CA VAL A 308 -13.77 21.83 -2.22
C VAL A 308 -12.65 21.91 -1.21
N VAL A 309 -11.66 21.01 -1.34
CA VAL A 309 -10.46 20.97 -0.51
C VAL A 309 -9.27 21.42 -1.36
N SER A 310 -8.49 22.36 -0.84
CA SER A 310 -7.20 22.77 -1.40
C SER A 310 -6.10 22.40 -0.43
N GLN A 311 -4.99 21.86 -0.92
CA GLN A 311 -3.77 21.60 -0.16
C GLN A 311 -2.71 22.65 -0.53
N ARG A 312 -2.19 23.35 0.48
CA ARG A 312 -1.19 24.39 0.28
C ARG A 312 -0.01 24.19 1.24
N PRO A 313 1.20 24.66 0.87
CA PRO A 313 2.32 24.71 1.79
C PRO A 313 1.98 25.50 3.07
N SER A 314 2.49 25.07 4.22
CA SER A 314 2.25 25.75 5.50
C SER A 314 2.85 27.17 5.61
N THR A 315 3.67 27.58 4.63
CA THR A 315 4.18 28.93 4.47
C THR A 315 3.15 29.93 3.92
N GLU A 316 2.03 29.42 3.34
CA GLU A 316 0.97 30.24 2.73
C GLU A 316 -0.31 30.12 3.57
N LEU A 317 -0.36 30.81 4.71
CA LEU A 317 -1.49 30.73 5.61
C LEU A 317 -2.60 31.70 5.23
N VAL A 318 -3.78 31.14 4.99
CA VAL A 318 -5.04 31.88 4.75
C VAL A 318 -5.95 31.71 5.97
N PRO A 319 -6.40 32.79 6.62
CA PRO A 319 -7.31 32.72 7.76
C PRO A 319 -8.67 32.12 7.37
N SER A 320 -9.31 31.41 8.29
CA SER A 320 -10.72 31.00 8.13
C SER A 320 -11.61 32.24 8.06
N GLY A 321 -12.65 32.21 7.23
CA GLY A 321 -13.53 33.34 6.92
C GLY A 321 -12.97 34.27 5.83
N SER A 322 -11.76 34.04 5.33
CA SER A 322 -11.21 34.84 4.22
C SER A 322 -11.95 34.56 2.92
N ARG A 323 -12.20 35.65 2.16
CA ARG A 323 -12.64 35.54 0.77
C ARG A 323 -11.44 35.23 -0.12
N VAL A 324 -11.64 34.31 -1.06
CA VAL A 324 -10.59 33.81 -1.95
C VAL A 324 -11.10 33.62 -3.37
N VAL A 325 -10.18 33.67 -4.32
CA VAL A 325 -10.36 33.11 -5.66
C VAL A 325 -9.71 31.72 -5.67
N VAL A 326 -10.48 30.73 -6.09
CA VAL A 326 -9.98 29.36 -6.31
C VAL A 326 -9.48 29.28 -7.75
N ALA A 327 -8.20 29.06 -7.94
CA ALA A 327 -7.54 28.98 -9.25
C ALA A 327 -7.03 27.55 -9.47
N PRO A 328 -7.72 26.72 -10.26
CA PRO A 328 -7.27 25.38 -10.56
C PRO A 328 -6.11 25.40 -11.56
N HIS A 329 -5.13 24.50 -11.37
CA HIS A 329 -4.17 24.17 -12.40
C HIS A 329 -4.89 23.45 -13.55
N ARG A 330 -4.59 23.80 -14.79
CA ARG A 330 -5.26 23.25 -15.98
C ARG A 330 -4.58 21.99 -16.49
N GLU A 331 -4.25 21.09 -15.61
CA GLU A 331 -3.74 19.78 -15.96
C GLU A 331 -4.87 18.85 -16.42
N PRO A 332 -4.55 17.79 -17.21
CA PRO A 332 -5.53 16.79 -17.60
C PRO A 332 -6.15 16.11 -16.38
N VAL A 333 -7.48 16.00 -16.35
CA VAL A 333 -8.23 15.42 -15.23
C VAL A 333 -8.80 14.05 -15.56
N ARG A 334 -8.89 13.19 -14.54
CA ARG A 334 -9.60 11.91 -14.63
C ARG A 334 -11.10 12.12 -14.42
N VAL A 335 -11.88 11.40 -15.23
CA VAL A 335 -13.34 11.44 -15.17
C VAL A 335 -13.94 10.07 -14.93
N PHE A 336 -15.06 10.02 -14.22
CA PHE A 336 -15.80 8.81 -13.89
C PHE A 336 -17.27 8.97 -14.28
N SER A 337 -17.88 7.90 -14.79
CA SER A 337 -19.32 7.84 -15.11
C SER A 337 -20.14 7.36 -13.94
#